data_5be5baa5e34acc46765a5ab4d372b31a
#
_entry.id   5be5baa5e34acc46765a5ab4d372b31a
#
_cell.length_a   1.000
_cell.length_b   1.000
_cell.length_c   1.000
_cell.angle_alpha   90.00
_cell.angle_beta   90.00
_cell.angle_gamma   90.00
#
_symmetry.space_group_name_H-M   'P 1'
#
loop_
_entity.id
_entity.type
_entity.pdbx_description
1 polymer ?
#
loop_
_entity_poly.entity_id
_entity_poly.type
_entity_poly.pdbx_seq_one_letter_code
_entity_poly.pdbx_strand_id
1 'polypeptide(L)'
;MKVVILAAGIGSRLGISDPKPLTKLKNGESILQRQITYLCEYLGMNNIIVIVGYKKELIMESFPNLVYVYNNFYDTTNTSKSLLAGLNKIEEEDVLWLNGDVVFEKELLLQIIQCPQSCMAVNINSVGEEEIKYNLFEDGSIKDVSKSVNPALGEAVGINKIIISDLHQFKANLGKCHNQDYFEKALELSIQDGMNVLPVDISDFLCMEIDFIDDLREISNQLKLGK
;
A
#
# COMPACT_ATOMS: atom_id res chain seq x y z
N MET A 1 -14.95 -4.39 -6.26
CA MET A 1 -13.80 -3.94 -5.43
C MET A 1 -12.98 -2.94 -6.22
N LYS A 2 -12.69 -1.79 -5.67
CA LYS A 2 -11.77 -0.79 -6.24
C LYS A 2 -10.36 -0.96 -5.69
N VAL A 3 -9.39 -0.46 -6.43
CA VAL A 3 -7.98 -0.46 -6.03
C VAL A 3 -7.46 0.97 -6.01
N VAL A 4 -6.70 1.32 -4.97
CA VAL A 4 -6.00 2.61 -4.87
C VAL A 4 -4.50 2.36 -4.78
N ILE A 5 -3.71 2.90 -5.72
CA ILE A 5 -2.25 2.86 -5.69
C ILE A 5 -1.75 4.23 -5.24
N LEU A 6 -0.96 4.27 -4.16
CA LEU A 6 -0.39 5.50 -3.60
C LEU A 6 0.95 5.83 -4.29
N ALA A 7 0.91 6.71 -5.26
CA ALA A 7 2.05 7.08 -6.11
C ALA A 7 2.34 8.61 -6.11
N ALA A 8 1.93 9.33 -5.05
CA ALA A 8 2.05 10.79 -4.99
C ALA A 8 3.38 11.29 -4.42
N GLY A 9 4.13 10.44 -3.71
CA GLY A 9 5.34 10.80 -2.96
C GLY A 9 6.52 11.23 -3.82
N ILE A 10 7.43 12.01 -3.23
CA ILE A 10 8.67 12.48 -3.88
C ILE A 10 9.72 11.36 -4.02
N GLY A 11 9.76 10.42 -3.06
CA GLY A 11 10.68 9.28 -3.11
C GLY A 11 12.17 9.64 -3.03
N SER A 12 12.53 10.67 -2.28
CA SER A 12 13.89 11.26 -2.26
C SER A 12 15.00 10.31 -1.82
N ARG A 13 14.69 9.29 -1.01
CA ARG A 13 15.69 8.35 -0.46
C ARG A 13 16.34 7.45 -1.51
N LEU A 14 15.65 7.14 -2.60
CA LEU A 14 16.18 6.30 -3.67
C LEU A 14 17.22 7.03 -4.55
N GLY A 15 17.31 8.37 -4.43
CA GLY A 15 18.31 9.18 -5.15
C GLY A 15 18.07 9.31 -6.66
N ILE A 16 16.88 8.94 -7.15
CA ILE A 16 16.48 9.10 -8.54
C ILE A 16 15.61 10.36 -8.71
N SER A 17 15.64 10.93 -9.91
CA SER A 17 14.87 12.14 -10.21
C SER A 17 13.41 11.86 -10.57
N ASP A 18 13.11 10.64 -11.03
CA ASP A 18 11.78 10.26 -11.48
C ASP A 18 10.91 9.75 -10.33
N PRO A 19 9.58 9.76 -10.47
CA PRO A 19 8.69 9.18 -9.47
C PRO A 19 9.08 7.75 -9.14
N LYS A 20 9.20 7.43 -7.84
CA LYS A 20 9.61 6.12 -7.33
C LYS A 20 8.84 4.95 -7.98
N PRO A 21 7.51 5.04 -8.21
CA PRO A 21 6.76 3.98 -8.90
C PRO A 21 7.22 3.70 -10.35
N LEU A 22 7.92 4.63 -10.98
CA LEU A 22 8.49 4.44 -12.33
C LEU A 22 9.89 3.81 -12.32
N THR A 23 10.45 3.52 -11.14
CA THR A 23 11.74 2.82 -11.00
C THR A 23 11.71 1.50 -11.77
N LYS A 24 12.73 1.28 -12.62
CA LYS A 24 12.82 0.08 -13.45
C LYS A 24 13.44 -1.07 -12.68
N LEU A 25 12.74 -2.19 -12.71
CA LEU A 25 13.26 -3.48 -12.30
C LEU A 25 14.20 -4.04 -13.39
N LYS A 26 14.93 -5.11 -13.06
CA LYS A 26 15.96 -5.67 -13.96
C LYS A 26 15.43 -6.20 -15.30
N ASN A 27 14.16 -6.60 -15.35
CA ASN A 27 13.48 -7.01 -16.58
C ASN A 27 13.00 -5.83 -17.46
N GLY A 28 13.23 -4.57 -17.01
CA GLY A 28 12.86 -3.35 -17.70
C GLY A 28 11.44 -2.84 -17.42
N GLU A 29 10.59 -3.60 -16.71
CA GLU A 29 9.29 -3.08 -16.25
C GLU A 29 9.48 -2.11 -15.09
N SER A 30 8.56 -1.15 -14.91
CA SER A 30 8.54 -0.34 -13.68
C SER A 30 7.77 -1.03 -12.57
N ILE A 31 7.99 -0.60 -11.32
CA ILE A 31 7.23 -1.10 -10.16
C ILE A 31 5.73 -0.94 -10.44
N LEU A 32 5.31 0.25 -10.83
CA LEU A 32 3.90 0.54 -11.13
C LEU A 32 3.35 -0.31 -12.30
N GLN A 33 4.15 -0.55 -13.35
CA GLN A 33 3.75 -1.42 -14.46
C GLN A 33 3.45 -2.83 -13.96
N ARG A 34 4.31 -3.37 -13.10
CA ARG A 34 4.14 -4.70 -12.49
C ARG A 34 2.86 -4.75 -11.65
N GLN A 35 2.66 -3.77 -10.76
CA GLN A 35 1.45 -3.66 -9.93
C GLN A 35 0.18 -3.62 -10.77
N ILE A 36 0.14 -2.74 -11.79
CA ILE A 36 -1.00 -2.60 -12.70
C ILE A 36 -1.29 -3.93 -13.43
N THR A 37 -0.25 -4.60 -13.94
CA THR A 37 -0.40 -5.88 -14.65
C THR A 37 -1.08 -6.92 -13.76
N TYR A 38 -0.63 -7.07 -12.52
CA TYR A 38 -1.18 -8.04 -11.58
C TYR A 38 -2.60 -7.69 -11.12
N LEU A 39 -2.86 -6.42 -10.83
CA LEU A 39 -4.17 -5.95 -10.42
C LEU A 39 -5.19 -6.02 -11.56
N CYS A 40 -4.79 -5.76 -12.80
CA CYS A 40 -5.66 -5.89 -13.98
C CYS A 40 -6.12 -7.32 -14.19
N GLU A 41 -5.25 -8.30 -13.95
CA GLU A 41 -5.56 -9.72 -14.12
C GLU A 41 -6.67 -10.20 -13.18
N TYR A 42 -6.67 -9.72 -11.92
CA TYR A 42 -7.65 -10.14 -10.93
C TYR A 42 -8.89 -9.23 -10.86
N LEU A 43 -8.74 -7.94 -11.06
CA LEU A 43 -9.77 -6.96 -10.75
C LEU A 43 -10.19 -6.10 -11.96
N GLY A 44 -9.40 -6.09 -13.04
CA GLY A 44 -9.64 -5.29 -14.23
C GLY A 44 -9.20 -3.82 -14.10
N MET A 45 -8.73 -3.24 -15.20
CA MET A 45 -8.15 -1.90 -15.27
C MET A 45 -9.09 -0.78 -14.79
N ASN A 46 -10.38 -0.88 -15.08
CA ASN A 46 -11.39 0.12 -14.71
C ASN A 46 -11.63 0.27 -13.21
N ASN A 47 -11.04 -0.63 -12.42
CA ASN A 47 -11.13 -0.61 -10.97
C ASN A 47 -9.90 0.02 -10.31
N ILE A 48 -8.87 0.37 -11.08
CA ILE A 48 -7.60 0.91 -10.56
C ILE A 48 -7.64 2.44 -10.60
N ILE A 49 -7.38 3.04 -9.44
CA ILE A 49 -7.23 4.49 -9.23
C ILE A 49 -5.80 4.74 -8.74
N VAL A 50 -5.06 5.60 -9.41
CA VAL A 50 -3.69 5.95 -9.00
C VAL A 50 -3.69 7.37 -8.41
N ILE A 51 -3.20 7.48 -7.18
CA ILE A 51 -3.02 8.78 -6.53
C ILE A 51 -1.66 9.32 -6.96
N VAL A 52 -1.66 10.44 -7.64
CA VAL A 52 -0.46 11.07 -8.19
C VAL A 52 -0.17 12.40 -7.52
N GLY A 53 1.08 12.80 -7.51
CA GLY A 53 1.57 14.06 -6.93
C GLY A 53 2.83 14.55 -7.64
N TYR A 54 4.00 14.18 -7.10
CA TYR A 54 5.29 14.56 -7.66
C TYR A 54 5.45 14.05 -9.11
N LYS A 55 5.78 14.96 -10.03
CA LYS A 55 5.97 14.67 -11.47
C LYS A 55 4.87 13.78 -12.05
N LYS A 56 3.61 14.04 -11.67
CA LYS A 56 2.44 13.26 -12.08
C LYS A 56 2.35 13.05 -13.59
N GLU A 57 2.85 14.01 -14.38
CA GLU A 57 2.83 13.97 -15.84
C GLU A 57 3.54 12.71 -16.38
N LEU A 58 4.68 12.33 -15.77
CA LEU A 58 5.45 11.15 -16.18
C LEU A 58 4.67 9.85 -15.95
N ILE A 59 3.94 9.77 -14.83
CA ILE A 59 3.09 8.60 -14.54
C ILE A 59 1.91 8.56 -15.51
N MET A 60 1.22 9.70 -15.71
CA MET A 60 0.04 9.78 -16.57
C MET A 60 0.37 9.52 -18.05
N GLU A 61 1.51 9.99 -18.53
CA GLU A 61 1.99 9.71 -19.89
C GLU A 61 2.37 8.24 -20.07
N SER A 62 2.95 7.61 -19.03
CA SER A 62 3.32 6.18 -19.08
C SER A 62 2.11 5.25 -19.07
N PHE A 63 0.99 5.66 -18.46
CA PHE A 63 -0.22 4.83 -18.29
C PHE A 63 -1.51 5.62 -18.61
N PRO A 64 -1.73 6.09 -19.84
CA PRO A 64 -2.79 7.06 -20.18
C PRO A 64 -4.22 6.54 -19.98
N ASN A 65 -4.42 5.24 -19.79
CA ASN A 65 -5.74 4.60 -19.70
C ASN A 65 -6.22 4.37 -18.25
N LEU A 66 -5.48 4.86 -17.24
CA LEU A 66 -5.85 4.72 -15.84
C LEU A 66 -6.69 5.90 -15.33
N VAL A 67 -7.37 5.69 -14.22
CA VAL A 67 -8.04 6.76 -13.48
C VAL A 67 -7.06 7.38 -12.49
N TYR A 68 -6.99 8.70 -12.46
CA TYR A 68 -6.06 9.44 -11.60
C TYR A 68 -6.79 10.34 -10.62
N VAL A 69 -6.25 10.42 -9.40
CA VAL A 69 -6.60 11.44 -8.41
C VAL A 69 -5.34 12.20 -8.04
N TYR A 70 -5.34 13.51 -8.24
CA TYR A 70 -4.20 14.37 -7.93
C TYR A 70 -4.25 14.84 -6.48
N ASN A 71 -3.25 14.47 -5.69
CA ASN A 71 -3.00 15.10 -4.40
C ASN A 71 -2.15 16.36 -4.62
N ASN A 72 -2.77 17.52 -4.71
CA ASN A 72 -2.09 18.80 -4.92
C ASN A 72 -1.28 19.31 -3.72
N PHE A 73 -1.40 18.63 -2.58
CA PHE A 73 -0.64 18.90 -1.35
C PHE A 73 0.38 17.79 -1.04
N TYR A 74 0.81 17.05 -2.07
CA TYR A 74 1.71 15.89 -1.92
C TYR A 74 3.04 16.22 -1.24
N ASP A 75 3.51 17.47 -1.32
CA ASP A 75 4.75 17.98 -0.73
C ASP A 75 4.61 18.37 0.74
N THR A 76 3.38 18.54 1.22
CA THR A 76 3.04 18.97 2.59
C THR A 76 2.15 17.98 3.33
N THR A 77 1.79 16.86 2.69
CA THR A 77 0.96 15.80 3.27
C THR A 77 1.59 14.43 3.06
N ASN A 78 1.12 13.45 3.84
CA ASN A 78 1.59 12.08 3.75
C ASN A 78 0.49 11.12 3.23
N THR A 79 0.71 9.82 3.33
CA THR A 79 -0.12 8.76 2.74
C THR A 79 -1.57 8.78 3.23
N SER A 80 -1.84 9.22 4.48
CA SER A 80 -3.23 9.36 4.98
C SER A 80 -4.08 10.30 4.12
N LYS A 81 -3.53 11.44 3.71
CA LYS A 81 -4.26 12.43 2.89
C LYS A 81 -4.34 12.01 1.44
N SER A 82 -3.30 11.35 0.92
CA SER A 82 -3.31 10.76 -0.43
C SER A 82 -4.39 9.67 -0.51
N LEU A 83 -4.45 8.76 0.46
CA LEU A 83 -5.45 7.70 0.50
C LEU A 83 -6.88 8.27 0.63
N LEU A 84 -7.09 9.23 1.52
CA LEU A 84 -8.39 9.90 1.68
C LEU A 84 -8.89 10.52 0.37
N ALA A 85 -8.00 11.18 -0.38
CA ALA A 85 -8.35 11.77 -1.68
C ALA A 85 -8.86 10.71 -2.66
N GLY A 86 -8.23 9.54 -2.69
CA GLY A 86 -8.67 8.39 -3.50
C GLY A 86 -9.99 7.81 -3.03
N LEU A 87 -10.11 7.53 -1.73
CA LEU A 87 -11.32 6.93 -1.15
C LEU A 87 -12.54 7.82 -1.28
N ASN A 88 -12.39 9.14 -1.33
CA ASN A 88 -13.50 10.07 -1.59
C ASN A 88 -14.10 9.96 -3.00
N LYS A 89 -13.49 9.17 -3.90
CA LYS A 89 -14.04 8.81 -5.22
C LYS A 89 -14.75 7.46 -5.25
N ILE A 90 -14.78 6.76 -4.12
CA ILE A 90 -15.36 5.42 -3.99
C ILE A 90 -16.46 5.48 -2.93
N GLU A 91 -17.67 5.02 -3.26
CA GLU A 91 -18.82 5.13 -2.36
C GLU A 91 -19.15 3.80 -1.67
N GLU A 92 -19.52 2.79 -2.42
CA GLU A 92 -20.11 1.55 -1.91
C GLU A 92 -19.43 0.30 -2.46
N GLU A 93 -18.12 0.20 -2.24
CA GLU A 93 -17.34 -0.96 -2.65
C GLU A 93 -16.24 -1.28 -1.62
N ASP A 94 -15.84 -2.55 -1.56
CA ASP A 94 -14.58 -2.92 -0.92
C ASP A 94 -13.41 -2.23 -1.63
N VAL A 95 -12.41 -1.84 -0.88
CA VAL A 95 -11.21 -1.19 -1.41
C VAL A 95 -9.96 -1.91 -0.98
N LEU A 96 -9.14 -2.28 -1.95
CA LEU A 96 -7.75 -2.65 -1.75
C LEU A 96 -6.89 -1.41 -2.00
N TRP A 97 -5.89 -1.14 -1.16
CA TRP A 97 -4.88 -0.13 -1.50
C TRP A 97 -3.48 -0.64 -1.24
N LEU A 98 -2.53 -0.05 -1.96
CA LEU A 98 -1.12 -0.40 -1.82
C LEU A 98 -0.21 0.80 -2.07
N ASN A 99 0.97 0.75 -1.46
CA ASN A 99 2.04 1.69 -1.73
C ASN A 99 2.60 1.47 -3.14
N GLY A 100 2.86 2.55 -3.87
CA GLY A 100 3.33 2.51 -5.26
C GLY A 100 4.78 2.08 -5.44
N ASP A 101 5.48 1.75 -4.35
CA ASP A 101 6.87 1.32 -4.30
C ASP A 101 7.05 -0.12 -3.81
N VAL A 102 5.96 -0.85 -3.57
CA VAL A 102 6.00 -2.25 -3.18
C VAL A 102 6.12 -3.15 -4.40
N VAL A 103 7.12 -4.02 -4.41
CA VAL A 103 7.29 -5.11 -5.36
C VAL A 103 6.89 -6.41 -4.69
N PHE A 104 6.01 -7.19 -5.33
CA PHE A 104 5.47 -8.41 -4.74
C PHE A 104 5.21 -9.50 -5.79
N GLU A 105 5.02 -10.73 -5.32
CA GLU A 105 4.51 -11.86 -6.11
C GLU A 105 3.00 -11.76 -6.27
N LYS A 106 2.52 -12.03 -7.49
CA LYS A 106 1.11 -11.84 -7.85
C LYS A 106 0.14 -12.64 -6.97
N GLU A 107 0.53 -13.82 -6.58
CA GLU A 107 -0.29 -14.80 -5.85
C GLU A 107 -0.73 -14.29 -4.48
N LEU A 108 0.07 -13.43 -3.82
CA LEU A 108 -0.31 -12.85 -2.53
C LEU A 108 -1.59 -12.00 -2.61
N LEU A 109 -1.86 -11.38 -3.78
CA LEU A 109 -3.09 -10.59 -3.96
C LEU A 109 -4.35 -11.41 -3.76
N LEU A 110 -4.33 -12.69 -4.12
CA LEU A 110 -5.49 -13.57 -3.92
C LEU A 110 -5.85 -13.73 -2.46
N GLN A 111 -4.86 -13.83 -1.56
CA GLN A 111 -5.10 -13.95 -0.12
C GLN A 111 -5.79 -12.68 0.41
N ILE A 112 -5.32 -11.51 0.00
CA ILE A 112 -5.91 -10.22 0.41
C ILE A 112 -7.31 -10.04 -0.18
N ILE A 113 -7.49 -10.32 -1.47
CA ILE A 113 -8.79 -10.20 -2.16
C ILE A 113 -9.83 -11.11 -1.53
N GLN A 114 -9.47 -12.36 -1.22
CA GLN A 114 -10.36 -13.39 -0.67
C GLN A 114 -10.62 -13.24 0.83
N CYS A 115 -9.83 -12.46 1.57
CA CYS A 115 -10.08 -12.22 2.97
C CYS A 115 -11.50 -11.64 3.15
N PRO A 116 -12.36 -12.25 4.00
CA PRO A 116 -13.76 -11.82 4.08
C PRO A 116 -13.97 -10.52 4.89
N GLN A 117 -12.93 -10.04 5.55
CA GLN A 117 -12.94 -8.86 6.42
C GLN A 117 -11.92 -7.81 5.95
N SER A 118 -11.93 -6.66 6.61
CA SER A 118 -10.83 -5.69 6.50
C SER A 118 -9.54 -6.35 6.97
N CYS A 119 -8.45 -6.18 6.21
CA CYS A 119 -7.21 -6.89 6.49
C CYS A 119 -5.97 -6.10 6.05
N MET A 120 -4.85 -6.48 6.61
CA MET A 120 -3.53 -5.93 6.36
C MET A 120 -2.56 -7.07 6.04
N ALA A 121 -1.83 -6.97 4.93
CA ALA A 121 -0.75 -7.90 4.63
C ALA A 121 0.41 -7.66 5.59
N VAL A 122 0.91 -8.75 6.17
CA VAL A 122 1.98 -8.72 7.18
C VAL A 122 3.07 -9.74 6.87
N ASN A 123 4.30 -9.40 7.24
CA ASN A 123 5.45 -10.29 7.19
C ASN A 123 5.91 -10.58 8.62
N ILE A 124 5.96 -11.86 9.00
CA ILE A 124 6.41 -12.28 10.34
C ILE A 124 7.89 -12.67 10.37
N ASN A 125 8.56 -12.81 9.23
CA ASN A 125 9.95 -13.26 9.13
C ASN A 125 10.97 -12.16 9.43
N SER A 126 10.58 -10.90 9.29
CA SER A 126 11.45 -9.75 9.55
C SER A 126 10.70 -8.64 10.27
N VAL A 127 11.44 -7.82 11.02
CA VAL A 127 10.93 -6.59 11.63
C VAL A 127 12.05 -5.55 11.54
N GLY A 128 11.98 -4.68 10.55
CA GLY A 128 12.91 -3.57 10.38
C GLY A 128 12.72 -2.48 11.45
N GLU A 129 13.77 -1.71 11.75
CA GLU A 129 13.68 -0.62 12.74
C GLU A 129 12.71 0.47 12.29
N GLU A 130 12.74 0.80 11.01
CA GLU A 130 11.93 1.88 10.38
C GLU A 130 10.54 1.42 9.93
N GLU A 131 10.25 0.11 9.99
CA GLU A 131 9.03 -0.47 9.46
C GLU A 131 7.81 -0.25 10.38
N ILE A 132 6.63 -0.35 9.80
CA ILE A 132 5.37 -0.33 10.53
C ILE A 132 5.16 -1.69 11.18
N LYS A 133 5.17 -1.72 12.48
CA LYS A 133 5.06 -2.92 13.32
C LYS A 133 3.62 -3.14 13.77
N TYR A 134 3.30 -4.39 14.11
CA TYR A 134 1.98 -4.72 14.64
C TYR A 134 2.06 -5.73 15.79
N ASN A 135 0.98 -5.79 16.56
CA ASN A 135 0.66 -6.89 17.48
C ASN A 135 -0.84 -7.25 17.37
N LEU A 136 -1.26 -8.27 18.10
CA LEU A 136 -2.60 -8.85 17.98
C LEU A 136 -3.35 -8.82 19.31
N PHE A 137 -4.67 -8.80 19.22
CA PHE A 137 -5.56 -9.21 20.30
C PHE A 137 -5.54 -10.74 20.48
N GLU A 138 -6.17 -11.24 21.56
CA GLU A 138 -6.30 -12.67 21.83
C GLU A 138 -7.11 -13.44 20.76
N ASP A 139 -8.00 -12.73 20.05
CA ASP A 139 -8.81 -13.29 18.96
C ASP A 139 -8.06 -13.36 17.61
N GLY A 140 -6.81 -12.88 17.58
CA GLY A 140 -5.96 -12.90 16.39
C GLY A 140 -6.12 -11.70 15.46
N SER A 141 -7.00 -10.73 15.77
CA SER A 141 -7.11 -9.48 15.03
C SER A 141 -5.99 -8.50 15.40
N ILE A 142 -5.69 -7.55 14.51
CA ILE A 142 -4.68 -6.50 14.74
C ILE A 142 -5.15 -5.62 15.91
N LYS A 143 -4.25 -5.44 16.88
CA LYS A 143 -4.48 -4.58 18.04
C LYS A 143 -3.81 -3.22 17.89
N ASP A 144 -2.52 -3.23 17.64
CA ASP A 144 -1.71 -2.03 17.48
C ASP A 144 -0.95 -2.08 16.15
N VAL A 145 -0.85 -0.94 15.47
CA VAL A 145 -0.12 -0.79 14.22
C VAL A 145 0.59 0.56 14.18
N SER A 146 1.90 0.56 14.34
CA SER A 146 2.76 1.77 14.26
C SER A 146 4.23 1.39 14.29
N LYS A 147 5.11 2.36 14.02
CA LYS A 147 6.57 2.16 14.18
C LYS A 147 7.00 1.86 15.61
N SER A 148 6.23 2.27 16.61
CA SER A 148 6.57 2.16 18.04
C SER A 148 6.04 0.91 18.74
N VAL A 149 5.33 0.01 18.04
CA VAL A 149 4.80 -1.22 18.63
C VAL A 149 5.94 -2.08 19.18
N ASN A 150 5.83 -2.45 20.47
CA ASN A 150 6.78 -3.31 21.16
C ASN A 150 6.07 -4.11 22.28
N PRO A 151 6.12 -5.46 22.31
CA PRO A 151 6.78 -6.29 21.30
C PRO A 151 6.04 -6.31 19.97
N ALA A 152 6.80 -6.39 18.87
CA ALA A 152 6.26 -6.57 17.54
C ALA A 152 6.18 -8.05 17.16
N LEU A 153 5.12 -8.45 16.47
CA LEU A 153 4.97 -9.81 15.91
C LEU A 153 5.44 -9.90 14.47
N GLY A 154 5.58 -8.78 13.80
CA GLY A 154 5.99 -8.64 12.41
C GLY A 154 5.83 -7.20 11.93
N GLU A 155 5.90 -7.01 10.63
CA GLU A 155 5.74 -5.72 9.95
C GLU A 155 4.60 -5.72 8.94
N ALA A 156 3.97 -4.57 8.73
CA ALA A 156 3.01 -4.33 7.65
C ALA A 156 3.76 -4.00 6.36
N VAL A 157 3.29 -4.53 5.23
CA VAL A 157 3.99 -4.42 3.94
C VAL A 157 3.31 -3.47 2.94
N GLY A 158 2.51 -2.54 3.43
CA GLY A 158 1.89 -1.51 2.59
C GLY A 158 0.80 -2.00 1.62
N ILE A 159 0.21 -3.20 1.83
CA ILE A 159 -0.92 -3.74 1.06
C ILE A 159 -2.07 -4.05 2.01
N ASN A 160 -3.24 -3.46 1.78
CA ASN A 160 -4.34 -3.52 2.72
C ASN A 160 -5.69 -3.57 2.01
N LYS A 161 -6.72 -4.03 2.73
CA LYS A 161 -8.09 -4.05 2.25
C LYS A 161 -9.05 -3.56 3.32
N ILE A 162 -10.01 -2.73 2.93
CA ILE A 162 -11.18 -2.34 3.73
C ILE A 162 -12.44 -2.84 3.03
N ILE A 163 -13.31 -3.54 3.78
CA ILE A 163 -14.63 -3.93 3.28
C ILE A 163 -15.59 -2.74 3.34
N ILE A 164 -16.64 -2.81 2.53
CA ILE A 164 -17.63 -1.74 2.37
C ILE A 164 -18.24 -1.27 3.69
N SER A 165 -18.52 -2.18 4.63
CA SER A 165 -19.10 -1.84 5.94
C SER A 165 -18.20 -0.94 6.78
N ASP A 166 -16.90 -1.03 6.61
CA ASP A 166 -15.88 -0.31 7.40
C ASP A 166 -15.42 0.98 6.70
N LEU A 167 -15.71 1.10 5.40
CA LEU A 167 -15.19 2.18 4.55
C LEU A 167 -15.55 3.57 5.07
N HIS A 168 -16.78 3.78 5.55
CA HIS A 168 -17.22 5.08 6.04
C HIS A 168 -16.48 5.49 7.32
N GLN A 169 -16.33 4.56 8.28
CA GLN A 169 -15.58 4.78 9.51
C GLN A 169 -14.10 5.07 9.22
N PHE A 170 -13.49 4.28 8.32
CA PHE A 170 -12.09 4.45 7.94
C PHE A 170 -11.83 5.82 7.27
N LYS A 171 -12.71 6.25 6.35
CA LYS A 171 -12.64 7.61 5.76
C LYS A 171 -12.72 8.71 6.81
N ALA A 172 -13.62 8.57 7.78
CA ALA A 172 -13.76 9.54 8.87
C ALA A 172 -12.47 9.63 9.69
N ASN A 173 -11.81 8.49 9.97
CA ASN A 173 -10.56 8.44 10.71
C ASN A 173 -9.36 8.96 9.90
N LEU A 174 -9.30 8.71 8.59
CA LEU A 174 -8.34 9.39 7.69
C LEU A 174 -8.50 10.91 7.72
N GLY A 175 -9.75 11.39 7.85
CA GLY A 175 -10.03 12.83 8.01
C GLY A 175 -9.44 13.42 9.29
N LYS A 176 -9.43 12.66 10.41
CA LYS A 176 -8.87 13.07 11.72
C LYS A 176 -7.33 13.10 11.74
N CYS A 177 -6.66 12.35 10.85
CA CYS A 177 -5.20 12.31 10.77
C CYS A 177 -4.61 13.70 10.52
N HIS A 178 -3.44 13.99 11.08
CA HIS A 178 -2.65 15.17 10.72
C HIS A 178 -2.07 15.03 9.29
N ASN A 179 -1.61 16.14 8.74
CA ASN A 179 -1.08 16.17 7.38
C ASN A 179 0.13 15.25 7.17
N GLN A 180 0.96 15.07 8.19
CA GLN A 180 2.16 14.24 8.14
C GLN A 180 1.95 12.78 8.58
N ASP A 181 0.73 12.41 8.96
CA ASP A 181 0.44 11.04 9.36
C ASP A 181 0.41 10.11 8.14
N TYR A 182 0.92 8.91 8.34
CA TYR A 182 0.73 7.78 7.43
C TYR A 182 -0.70 7.24 7.56
N PHE A 183 -1.16 6.45 6.60
CA PHE A 183 -2.52 5.87 6.64
C PHE A 183 -2.68 4.86 7.79
N GLU A 184 -1.61 4.28 8.28
CA GLU A 184 -1.62 3.37 9.44
C GLU A 184 -2.16 4.06 10.71
N LYS A 185 -1.99 5.38 10.82
CA LYS A 185 -2.62 6.14 11.92
C LYS A 185 -4.15 6.07 11.84
N ALA A 186 -4.72 6.08 10.65
CA ALA A 186 -6.16 5.90 10.50
C ALA A 186 -6.62 4.45 10.80
N LEU A 187 -5.79 3.43 10.47
CA LEU A 187 -6.04 2.06 10.89
C LEU A 187 -6.03 1.94 12.41
N GLU A 188 -5.01 2.50 13.07
CA GLU A 188 -4.92 2.54 14.54
C GLU A 188 -6.18 3.17 15.16
N LEU A 189 -6.60 4.35 14.69
CA LEU A 189 -7.82 5.00 15.15
C LEU A 189 -9.07 4.15 14.89
N SER A 190 -9.14 3.48 13.75
CA SER A 190 -10.29 2.65 13.38
C SER A 190 -10.39 1.39 14.25
N ILE A 191 -9.25 0.77 14.58
CA ILE A 191 -9.18 -0.36 15.51
C ILE A 191 -9.62 0.10 16.91
N GLN A 192 -9.17 1.25 17.37
CA GLN A 192 -9.60 1.84 18.65
C GLN A 192 -11.11 2.14 18.68
N ASP A 193 -11.70 2.50 17.52
CA ASP A 193 -13.13 2.71 17.35
C ASP A 193 -13.91 1.40 17.10
N GLY A 194 -13.27 0.21 17.27
CA GLY A 194 -13.89 -1.12 17.22
C GLY A 194 -13.88 -1.80 15.86
N MET A 195 -13.15 -1.28 14.86
CA MET A 195 -12.97 -1.97 13.58
C MET A 195 -12.13 -3.24 13.77
N ASN A 196 -12.59 -4.34 13.20
CA ASN A 196 -11.83 -5.59 13.19
C ASN A 196 -10.96 -5.67 11.91
N VAL A 197 -9.64 -5.73 12.07
CA VAL A 197 -8.67 -5.84 10.97
C VAL A 197 -7.88 -7.12 11.16
N LEU A 198 -7.91 -8.02 10.17
CA LEU A 198 -7.18 -9.27 10.22
C LEU A 198 -5.75 -9.13 9.65
N PRO A 199 -4.75 -9.76 10.25
CA PRO A 199 -3.46 -9.94 9.61
C PRO A 199 -3.59 -11.01 8.51
N VAL A 200 -3.05 -10.74 7.33
CA VAL A 200 -2.85 -11.76 6.29
C VAL A 200 -1.36 -11.98 6.15
N ASP A 201 -0.89 -13.11 6.67
CA ASP A 201 0.53 -13.46 6.62
C ASP A 201 0.94 -13.80 5.18
N ILE A 202 1.86 -13.00 4.66
CA ILE A 202 2.40 -13.14 3.29
C ILE A 202 3.88 -13.54 3.30
N SER A 203 4.40 -14.03 4.42
CA SER A 203 5.84 -14.29 4.62
C SER A 203 6.42 -15.35 3.68
N ASP A 204 5.55 -16.20 3.09
CA ASP A 204 5.94 -17.18 2.07
C ASP A 204 6.07 -16.58 0.66
N PHE A 205 5.70 -15.31 0.48
CA PHE A 205 5.75 -14.61 -0.80
C PHE A 205 6.84 -13.55 -0.81
N LEU A 206 7.43 -13.32 -1.97
CA LEU A 206 8.27 -12.16 -2.17
C LEU A 206 7.40 -10.89 -2.09
N CYS A 207 7.72 -10.04 -1.12
CA CYS A 207 7.10 -8.72 -0.97
C CYS A 207 8.12 -7.77 -0.30
N MET A 208 8.41 -6.63 -0.94
CA MET A 208 9.41 -5.68 -0.45
C MET A 208 9.09 -4.26 -0.90
N GLU A 209 9.18 -3.30 0.00
CA GLU A 209 9.22 -1.87 -0.34
C GLU A 209 10.61 -1.49 -0.87
N ILE A 210 10.64 -0.63 -1.89
CA ILE A 210 11.91 -0.19 -2.51
C ILE A 210 12.21 1.22 -2.03
N ASP A 211 12.85 1.36 -0.89
CA ASP A 211 13.22 2.65 -0.31
C ASP A 211 14.63 3.11 -0.71
N PHE A 212 15.55 2.17 -0.82
CA PHE A 212 16.95 2.42 -1.12
C PHE A 212 17.41 1.66 -2.37
N ILE A 213 18.56 2.04 -2.89
CA ILE A 213 19.14 1.37 -4.06
C ILE A 213 19.52 -0.10 -3.76
N ASP A 214 19.78 -0.43 -2.51
CA ASP A 214 20.12 -1.79 -2.11
C ASP A 214 18.88 -2.69 -2.12
N ASP A 215 17.68 -2.18 -1.76
CA ASP A 215 16.41 -2.90 -1.90
C ASP A 215 16.15 -3.26 -3.36
N LEU A 216 16.40 -2.30 -4.28
CA LEU A 216 16.26 -2.53 -5.71
C LEU A 216 17.22 -3.62 -6.23
N ARG A 217 18.42 -3.70 -5.68
CA ARG A 217 19.38 -4.75 -6.02
C ARG A 217 18.95 -6.10 -5.47
N GLU A 218 18.49 -6.13 -4.24
CA GLU A 218 18.01 -7.34 -3.57
C GLU A 218 16.83 -7.94 -4.30
N ILE A 219 15.74 -7.16 -4.49
CA ILE A 219 14.54 -7.62 -5.20
C ILE A 219 14.86 -8.10 -6.62
N SER A 220 15.79 -7.41 -7.31
CA SER A 220 16.20 -7.78 -8.66
C SER A 220 16.94 -9.13 -8.71
N ASN A 221 17.57 -9.55 -7.63
CA ASN A 221 18.20 -10.85 -7.51
C ASN A 221 17.19 -11.94 -7.18
N GLN A 222 16.25 -11.67 -6.27
CA GLN A 222 15.19 -12.61 -5.86
C GLN A 222 14.23 -12.92 -7.02
N LEU A 223 13.80 -11.92 -7.79
CA LEU A 223 12.97 -12.10 -8.99
C LEU A 223 13.62 -12.99 -10.09
N LYS A 224 14.94 -13.20 -10.05
CA LYS A 224 15.62 -14.11 -10.98
C LYS A 224 15.60 -15.57 -10.54
N LEU A 225 15.49 -15.82 -9.25
CA LEU A 225 15.52 -17.16 -8.66
C LEU A 225 14.16 -17.86 -8.75
N GLY A 226 13.07 -17.10 -8.95
CA GLY A 226 11.70 -17.57 -9.06
C GLY A 226 11.30 -17.96 -10.50
N LYS A 227 12.13 -18.75 -11.19
CA LYS A 227 11.79 -19.38 -12.50
C LYS A 227 11.58 -20.87 -12.32
#